data_920385374c4cdd89151d9b20e20bb59a
#
_entry.id   920385374c4cdd89151d9b20e20bb59a
#
_cell.length_a   1.000
_cell.length_b   1.000
_cell.length_c   1.000
_cell.angle_alpha   90.00
_cell.angle_beta   90.00
_cell.angle_gamma   90.00
#
_symmetry.space_group_name_H-M   'P 1'
#
loop_
_entity.id
_entity.type
_entity.pdbx_description
1 polymer ?
#
loop_
_entity_poly.entity_id
_entity_poly.type
_entity_poly.pdbx_seq_one_letter_code
_entity_poly.pdbx_strand_id
1 'polypeptide(L)'
;MNRETTCCFTGHRPEKLPWREDEGDPRCLELKARLAGAVEAAYEKGMRHFLCGMARGADFYCCEAALALRERRPGVTVEAVIPCEEQAARWRERDRERWFSLVERCDNETML
;
A
#
# COMPACT_ATOMS: atom_id res chain seq x y z
N MET A 1 -16.32 -8.37 -6.15
CA MET A 1 -15.82 -7.18 -5.44
C MET A 1 -16.98 -6.25 -5.11
N ASN A 2 -17.11 -5.86 -3.88
CA ASN A 2 -18.21 -4.99 -3.43
C ASN A 2 -17.68 -3.55 -3.29
N ARG A 3 -18.26 -2.62 -4.06
CA ARG A 3 -17.84 -1.22 -4.05
C ARG A 3 -17.99 -0.54 -2.68
N GLU A 4 -19.00 -0.95 -1.92
CA GLU A 4 -19.26 -0.37 -0.60
C GLU A 4 -18.27 -0.78 0.47
N THR A 5 -17.51 -1.86 0.23
CA THR A 5 -16.53 -2.40 1.19
C THR A 5 -15.12 -2.42 0.64
N THR A 6 -14.90 -1.87 -0.55
CA THR A 6 -13.59 -1.89 -1.20
C THR A 6 -13.00 -0.48 -1.28
N CYS A 7 -11.76 -0.35 -0.81
CA CYS A 7 -11.02 0.91 -0.82
C CYS A 7 -9.78 0.76 -1.70
N CYS A 8 -9.51 1.74 -2.55
CA CYS A 8 -8.36 1.74 -3.45
C CYS A 8 -7.49 2.95 -3.18
N PHE A 9 -6.18 2.74 -3.13
CA PHE A 9 -5.21 3.81 -2.91
C PHE A 9 -4.43 4.11 -4.17
N THR A 10 -4.20 5.41 -4.42
CA THR A 10 -3.27 5.87 -5.44
C THR A 10 -2.35 6.90 -4.79
N GLY A 11 -1.08 6.92 -5.19
CA GLY A 11 -0.13 7.84 -4.57
C GLY A 11 1.06 8.14 -5.47
N HIS A 12 1.89 9.06 -5.02
CA HIS A 12 3.07 9.49 -5.75
C HIS A 12 4.26 8.57 -5.56
N ARG A 13 5.05 8.42 -6.63
CA ARG A 13 6.34 7.73 -6.58
C ARG A 13 7.36 8.56 -5.80
N PRO A 14 8.47 7.97 -5.34
CA PRO A 14 9.47 8.69 -4.55
C PRO A 14 9.96 9.98 -5.22
N GLU A 15 10.13 9.98 -6.54
CA GLU A 15 10.63 11.14 -7.28
C GLU A 15 9.70 12.36 -7.15
N LYS A 16 8.44 12.14 -6.81
CA LYS A 16 7.44 13.20 -6.67
C LYS A 16 7.16 13.57 -5.23
N LEU A 17 7.78 12.89 -4.28
CA LEU A 17 7.64 13.19 -2.86
C LEU A 17 8.73 14.17 -2.43
N PRO A 18 8.44 15.14 -1.55
CA PRO A 18 9.44 16.11 -1.09
C PRO A 18 10.69 15.47 -0.48
N TRP A 19 10.51 14.34 0.22
CA TRP A 19 11.61 13.61 0.86
C TRP A 19 12.19 12.51 -0.02
N ARG A 20 11.60 12.28 -1.18
CA ARG A 20 11.99 11.22 -2.14
C ARG A 20 12.07 9.86 -1.44
N GLU A 21 13.26 9.30 -1.27
CA GLU A 21 13.44 7.97 -0.69
C GLU A 21 13.81 7.99 0.80
N ASP A 22 13.94 9.17 1.39
CA ASP A 22 14.28 9.30 2.80
C ASP A 22 13.02 9.14 3.67
N GLU A 23 12.67 7.90 3.98
CA GLU A 23 11.49 7.60 4.78
C GLU A 23 11.66 7.95 6.26
N GLY A 24 12.85 8.36 6.68
CA GLY A 24 13.08 8.90 8.01
C GLY A 24 12.75 10.39 8.14
N ASP A 25 12.48 11.06 7.03
CA ASP A 25 12.09 12.47 7.02
C ASP A 25 10.79 12.65 7.82
N PRO A 26 10.71 13.66 8.72
CA PRO A 26 9.49 13.88 9.51
C PRO A 26 8.22 14.02 8.69
N ARG A 27 8.32 14.56 7.48
CA ARG A 27 7.17 14.70 6.58
C ARG A 27 6.67 13.35 6.10
N CYS A 28 7.59 12.40 5.86
CA CYS A 28 7.22 11.04 5.48
C CYS A 28 6.55 10.32 6.65
N LEU A 29 7.11 10.46 7.86
CA LEU A 29 6.54 9.85 9.05
C LEU A 29 5.14 10.39 9.31
N GLU A 30 4.92 11.69 9.08
CA GLU A 30 3.59 12.28 9.22
C GLU A 30 2.62 11.69 8.18
N LEU A 31 3.05 11.56 6.92
CA LEU A 31 2.21 10.94 5.90
C LEU A 31 1.84 9.52 6.28
N LYS A 32 2.81 8.73 6.74
CA LYS A 32 2.53 7.35 7.16
C LYS A 32 1.52 7.30 8.31
N ALA A 33 1.62 8.23 9.26
CA ALA A 33 0.67 8.31 10.37
C ALA A 33 -0.73 8.66 9.87
N ARG A 34 -0.83 9.59 8.91
CA ARG A 34 -2.11 9.95 8.29
C ARG A 34 -2.72 8.79 7.53
N LEU A 35 -1.89 8.01 6.82
CA LEU A 35 -2.36 6.83 6.10
C LEU A 35 -2.88 5.77 7.07
N ALA A 36 -2.20 5.56 8.19
CA ALA A 36 -2.67 4.64 9.21
C ALA A 36 -4.04 5.08 9.76
N GLY A 37 -4.23 6.37 9.99
CA GLY A 37 -5.51 6.93 10.41
C GLY A 37 -6.58 6.80 9.34
N ALA A 38 -6.20 6.99 8.08
CA ALA A 38 -7.14 6.92 6.96
C ALA A 38 -7.67 5.49 6.74
N VAL A 39 -6.81 4.47 6.84
CA VAL A 39 -7.27 3.09 6.68
C VAL A 39 -8.14 2.68 7.87
N GLU A 40 -7.84 3.16 9.07
CA GLU A 40 -8.66 2.92 10.25
C GLU A 40 -10.06 3.56 10.08
N ALA A 41 -10.10 4.81 9.60
CA ALA A 41 -11.35 5.50 9.33
C ALA A 41 -12.17 4.79 8.24
N ALA A 42 -11.50 4.29 7.21
CA ALA A 42 -12.16 3.52 6.16
C ALA A 42 -12.78 2.24 6.74
N TYR A 43 -12.06 1.56 7.62
CA TYR A 43 -12.57 0.37 8.30
C TYR A 43 -13.83 0.69 9.10
N GLU A 44 -13.83 1.80 9.85
CA GLU A 44 -14.98 2.21 10.65
C GLU A 44 -16.20 2.53 9.78
N LYS A 45 -15.98 2.92 8.52
CA LYS A 45 -17.06 3.16 7.56
C LYS A 45 -17.53 1.89 6.84
N GLY A 46 -16.96 0.75 7.17
CA GLY A 46 -17.38 -0.53 6.60
C GLY A 46 -16.45 -1.09 5.54
N MET A 47 -15.34 -0.42 5.21
CA MET A 47 -14.39 -0.94 4.24
C MET A 47 -13.66 -2.15 4.80
N ARG A 48 -13.51 -3.20 3.99
CA ARG A 48 -12.87 -4.46 4.40
C ARG A 48 -11.80 -4.93 3.42
N HIS A 49 -11.87 -4.47 2.18
CA HIS A 49 -10.95 -4.88 1.12
C HIS A 49 -10.15 -3.67 0.65
N PHE A 50 -8.83 -3.79 0.70
CA PHE A 50 -7.93 -2.69 0.34
C PHE A 50 -7.09 -3.10 -0.86
N LEU A 51 -7.20 -2.32 -1.95
CA LEU A 51 -6.46 -2.56 -3.19
C LEU A 51 -5.26 -1.64 -3.24
N CYS A 52 -4.09 -2.19 -3.49
CA CYS A 52 -2.82 -1.44 -3.50
C CYS A 52 -2.13 -1.62 -4.85
N GLY A 53 -1.75 -0.50 -5.47
CA GLY A 53 -1.17 -0.50 -6.82
C GLY A 53 0.28 -0.93 -6.91
N MET A 54 0.95 -1.06 -5.79
CA MET A 54 2.31 -1.62 -5.68
C MET A 54 3.42 -0.85 -6.37
N ALA A 55 3.20 0.43 -6.70
CA ALA A 55 4.29 1.29 -7.13
C ALA A 55 5.11 1.73 -5.91
N ARG A 56 6.39 2.07 -6.15
CA ARG A 56 7.24 2.59 -5.08
C ARG A 56 6.66 3.86 -4.49
N GLY A 57 7.04 4.18 -3.26
CA GLY A 57 6.62 5.40 -2.58
C GLY A 57 5.30 5.23 -1.88
N ALA A 58 4.36 6.16 -2.09
CA ALA A 58 3.11 6.19 -1.35
C ALA A 58 2.28 4.92 -1.48
N ASP A 59 2.33 4.22 -2.61
CA ASP A 59 1.62 2.94 -2.77
C ASP A 59 2.15 1.88 -1.78
N PHE A 60 3.47 1.83 -1.58
CA PHE A 60 4.05 0.93 -0.58
C PHE A 60 3.59 1.31 0.82
N TYR A 61 3.56 2.62 1.13
CA TYR A 61 3.12 3.08 2.44
C TYR A 61 1.66 2.69 2.69
N CYS A 62 0.81 2.85 1.67
CA CYS A 62 -0.60 2.46 1.76
C CYS A 62 -0.76 0.96 1.99
N CYS A 63 0.00 0.15 1.25
CA CYS A 63 -0.03 -1.30 1.41
C CYS A 63 0.40 -1.70 2.81
N GLU A 64 1.48 -1.11 3.31
CA GLU A 64 1.97 -1.40 4.67
C GLU A 64 0.95 -0.98 5.73
N ALA A 65 0.28 0.15 5.55
CA ALA A 65 -0.77 0.60 6.46
C ALA A 65 -1.95 -0.39 6.47
N ALA A 66 -2.37 -0.85 5.29
CA ALA A 66 -3.47 -1.81 5.18
C ALA A 66 -3.11 -3.16 5.80
N LEU A 67 -1.88 -3.63 5.59
CA LEU A 67 -1.41 -4.87 6.20
C LEU A 67 -1.35 -4.76 7.72
N ALA A 68 -0.92 -3.63 8.25
CA ALA A 68 -0.91 -3.40 9.69
C ALA A 68 -2.33 -3.36 10.26
N LEU A 69 -3.28 -2.76 9.52
CA LEU A 69 -4.69 -2.75 9.90
C LEU A 69 -5.24 -4.18 9.98
N ARG A 70 -4.89 -5.02 9.01
CA ARG A 70 -5.35 -6.42 8.97
C ARG A 70 -4.97 -7.18 10.25
N GLU A 71 -3.82 -6.88 10.82
CA GLU A 71 -3.38 -7.53 12.06
C GLU A 71 -4.18 -7.08 13.29
N ARG A 72 -4.81 -5.91 13.22
CA ARG A 72 -5.56 -5.33 14.34
C ARG A 72 -7.07 -5.51 14.22
N ARG A 73 -7.57 -5.67 13.01
CA ARG A 73 -9.03 -5.65 12.75
C ARG A 73 -9.45 -6.90 11.97
N PRO A 74 -10.53 -7.56 12.39
CA PRO A 74 -10.99 -8.78 11.70
C PRO A 74 -11.63 -8.49 10.36
N GLY A 75 -11.52 -9.44 9.45
CA GLY A 75 -12.20 -9.39 8.16
C GLY A 75 -11.53 -8.52 7.11
N VAL A 76 -10.38 -7.92 7.41
CA VAL A 76 -9.64 -7.08 6.44
C VAL A 76 -8.86 -7.98 5.49
N THR A 77 -8.96 -7.68 4.19
CA THR A 77 -8.13 -8.31 3.16
C THR A 77 -7.37 -7.23 2.39
N VAL A 78 -6.18 -7.56 1.95
CA VAL A 78 -5.32 -6.67 1.17
C VAL A 78 -4.97 -7.37 -0.14
N GLU A 79 -5.22 -6.68 -1.25
CA GLU A 79 -4.93 -7.22 -2.57
C GLU A 79 -3.91 -6.34 -3.29
N ALA A 80 -2.87 -6.98 -3.83
CA ALA A 80 -1.89 -6.31 -4.66
C ALA A 80 -2.42 -6.29 -6.11
N VAL A 81 -2.58 -5.10 -6.66
CA VAL A 81 -3.00 -4.92 -8.05
C VAL A 81 -1.76 -4.54 -8.87
N ILE A 82 -1.28 -5.46 -9.67
CA ILE A 82 -0.03 -5.32 -10.41
C ILE A 82 -0.34 -4.94 -11.84
N PRO A 83 0.09 -3.73 -12.30
CA PRO A 83 -0.28 -3.24 -13.64
C PRO A 83 0.40 -4.01 -14.78
N CYS A 84 1.59 -4.59 -14.54
CA CYS A 84 2.30 -5.40 -15.53
C CYS A 84 3.31 -6.31 -14.86
N GLU A 85 3.66 -7.42 -15.53
CA GLU A 85 4.59 -8.40 -14.98
C GLU A 85 5.94 -7.81 -14.60
N GLU A 86 6.41 -6.82 -15.37
CA GLU A 86 7.74 -6.25 -15.16
C GLU A 86 7.72 -5.02 -14.28
N GLN A 87 6.66 -4.79 -13.50
CA GLN A 87 6.55 -3.57 -12.69
C GLN A 87 7.82 -3.27 -11.89
N ALA A 88 8.39 -4.26 -11.24
CA ALA A 88 9.55 -4.08 -10.37
C ALA A 88 10.88 -4.41 -11.05
N ALA A 89 10.88 -4.81 -12.33
CA ALA A 89 12.05 -5.38 -12.98
C ALA A 89 13.27 -4.45 -13.02
N ARG A 90 13.03 -3.14 -13.14
CA ARG A 90 14.11 -2.14 -13.27
C ARG A 90 14.39 -1.38 -11.99
N TRP A 91 13.75 -1.75 -10.91
CA TRP A 91 13.98 -1.08 -9.63
C TRP A 91 15.25 -1.61 -8.99
N ARG A 92 15.79 -0.84 -8.05
CA ARG A 92 16.92 -1.29 -7.24
C ARG A 92 16.52 -2.54 -6.45
N GLU A 93 17.53 -3.37 -6.14
CA GLU A 93 17.29 -4.63 -5.43
C GLU A 93 16.47 -4.43 -4.15
N ARG A 94 16.79 -3.41 -3.37
CA ARG A 94 16.08 -3.08 -2.13
C ARG A 94 14.58 -2.87 -2.36
N ASP A 95 14.23 -2.14 -3.42
CA ASP A 95 12.84 -1.87 -3.75
C ASP A 95 12.13 -3.11 -4.28
N ARG A 96 12.84 -3.93 -5.06
CA ARG A 96 12.28 -5.19 -5.56
C ARG A 96 12.01 -6.17 -4.43
N GLU A 97 12.94 -6.26 -3.45
CA GLU A 97 12.74 -7.13 -2.28
C GLU A 97 11.54 -6.68 -1.47
N ARG A 98 11.38 -5.39 -1.28
CA ARG A 98 10.24 -4.83 -0.57
C ARG A 98 8.95 -5.13 -1.31
N TRP A 99 8.94 -4.97 -2.63
CA TRP A 99 7.79 -5.30 -3.48
C TRP A 99 7.39 -6.77 -3.31
N PHE A 100 8.35 -7.69 -3.45
CA PHE A 100 8.08 -9.12 -3.28
C PHE A 100 7.54 -9.43 -1.90
N SER A 101 8.14 -8.86 -0.86
CA SER A 101 7.69 -9.07 0.52
C SER A 101 6.26 -8.59 0.72
N LEU A 102 5.92 -7.41 0.20
CA LEU A 102 4.57 -6.86 0.35
C LEU A 102 3.55 -7.68 -0.43
N VAL A 103 3.85 -8.04 -1.67
CA VAL A 103 2.95 -8.87 -2.49
C VAL A 103 2.70 -10.22 -1.82
N GLU A 104 3.75 -10.85 -1.30
CA GLU A 104 3.65 -12.14 -0.64
C GLU A 104 2.75 -12.06 0.61
N ARG A 105 2.79 -10.94 1.32
CA ARG A 105 1.97 -10.76 2.52
C ARG A 105 0.51 -10.42 2.21
N CYS A 106 0.20 -10.01 1.01
CA CYS A 106 -1.18 -9.72 0.62
C CYS A 106 -2.00 -11.01 0.54
N ASP A 107 -3.30 -10.89 0.72
CA ASP A 107 -4.22 -12.04 0.65
C ASP A 107 -4.41 -12.51 -0.78
N ASN A 108 -4.40 -11.58 -1.73
CA ASN A 108 -4.56 -11.87 -3.16
C ASN A 108 -3.67 -10.95 -3.98
N GLU A 109 -3.40 -11.38 -5.21
CA GLU A 109 -2.74 -10.53 -6.19
C GLU A 109 -3.50 -10.63 -7.51
N THR A 110 -3.64 -9.50 -8.19
CA THR A 110 -4.29 -9.43 -9.50
C THR A 110 -3.34 -8.74 -10.46
N MET A 111 -3.08 -9.38 -11.58
CA MET A 111 -2.25 -8.82 -12.65
C MET A 111 -3.15 -8.33 -13.75
N LEU A 112 -2.97 -7.09 -14.15
CA LEU A 112 -3.79 -6.46 -15.19
C LEU A 112 -3.26 -6.74 -16.58
#